data_54b98f438f1f853f1f4eaef9ef856357
#
_entry.id   54b98f438f1f853f1f4eaef9ef856357
#
_cell.length_a   1.000
_cell.length_b   1.000
_cell.length_c   1.000
_cell.angle_alpha   90.00
_cell.angle_beta   90.00
_cell.angle_gamma   90.00
#
_symmetry.space_group_name_H-M   'P 1'
#
loop_
_entity.id
_entity.type
_entity.pdbx_description
1 polymer ?
#
loop_
_entity_poly.entity_id
_entity_poly.type
_entity_poly.pdbx_seq_one_letter_code
_entity_poly.pdbx_strand_id
1 'polypeptide(L)'
;MTDAARSGEFVQSLERGLAVIRAFDAEHPRLTLSEVARATGLTRAAARRFLLTLVELGYVHTDGRLFSLRPRVLDLGYAYLSGLSLPEVARPHLEALAAQVRESCSVSVLDGGEVVYVARVATRRIMTVGISVGSRFPAYATSMGRVLLAAQPADWLDDYLATARLRPLTRHTVTDPARLRAALTTIAAQGYAIVDQELEEGLRSLAAPIRADNGSVVAAINERISRAPLVFQRARSPVR
;
A
#
# COMPACT_ATOMS: atom_id res chain seq x y z
N MET A 1 4.12 -9.89 22.21
CA MET A 1 3.82 -8.47 21.90
C MET A 1 3.43 -7.82 23.20
N THR A 2 4.34 -7.05 23.75
CA THR A 2 4.20 -6.33 25.02
C THR A 2 3.07 -5.31 24.92
N ASP A 3 2.19 -5.36 25.89
CA ASP A 3 1.11 -4.41 26.16
C ASP A 3 1.75 -3.07 26.60
N ALA A 4 2.26 -2.30 25.62
CA ALA A 4 2.73 -0.94 25.85
C ALA A 4 1.48 -0.16 26.32
N ALA A 5 1.55 0.46 27.46
CA ALA A 5 0.47 1.18 28.15
C ALA A 5 -0.26 2.09 27.14
N ARG A 6 -1.43 1.62 26.66
CA ARG A 6 -2.29 2.40 25.75
C ARG A 6 -2.80 3.60 26.55
N SER A 7 -2.81 4.76 25.94
CA SER A 7 -3.30 5.99 26.60
C SER A 7 -4.73 5.77 27.12
N GLY A 8 -5.09 6.42 28.24
CA GLY A 8 -6.45 6.36 28.78
C GLY A 8 -7.55 6.83 27.82
N GLU A 9 -7.17 7.46 26.71
CA GLU A 9 -8.06 7.93 25.63
C GLU A 9 -8.27 6.86 24.53
N PHE A 10 -7.61 5.71 24.60
CA PHE A 10 -7.70 4.67 23.57
C PHE A 10 -9.06 3.94 23.63
N VAL A 11 -9.85 4.06 22.55
CA VAL A 11 -11.17 3.43 22.44
C VAL A 11 -11.04 2.02 21.85
N GLN A 12 -10.90 1.02 22.70
CA GLN A 12 -10.72 -0.38 22.29
C GLN A 12 -11.89 -0.93 21.46
N SER A 13 -13.11 -0.43 21.67
CA SER A 13 -14.26 -0.84 20.86
C SER A 13 -14.15 -0.38 19.41
N LEU A 14 -13.57 0.80 19.15
CA LEU A 14 -13.31 1.29 17.78
C LEU A 14 -12.25 0.41 17.09
N GLU A 15 -11.14 0.12 17.77
CA GLU A 15 -10.10 -0.79 17.25
C GLU A 15 -10.71 -2.14 16.84
N ARG A 16 -11.53 -2.74 17.71
CA ARG A 16 -12.18 -4.02 17.47
C ARG A 16 -13.19 -3.96 16.33
N GLY A 17 -13.95 -2.88 16.19
CA GLY A 17 -14.87 -2.66 15.07
C GLY A 17 -14.14 -2.59 13.74
N LEU A 18 -13.03 -1.86 13.67
CA LEU A 18 -12.16 -1.79 12.49
C LEU A 18 -11.51 -3.14 12.16
N ALA A 19 -11.10 -3.90 13.19
CA ALA A 19 -10.56 -5.25 13.00
C ALA A 19 -11.59 -6.21 12.38
N VAL A 20 -12.87 -6.09 12.74
CA VAL A 20 -13.97 -6.89 12.15
C VAL A 20 -14.15 -6.56 10.67
N ILE A 21 -14.10 -5.27 10.28
CA ILE A 21 -14.17 -4.88 8.85
C ILE A 21 -12.97 -5.45 8.09
N ARG A 22 -11.77 -5.37 8.65
CA ARG A 22 -10.51 -5.84 8.03
C ARG A 22 -10.36 -7.37 7.98
N ALA A 23 -11.25 -8.12 8.65
CA ALA A 23 -11.26 -9.58 8.57
C ALA A 23 -11.76 -10.11 7.23
N PHE A 24 -12.45 -9.28 6.44
CA PHE A 24 -12.91 -9.62 5.10
C PHE A 24 -11.88 -9.17 4.07
N ASP A 25 -11.52 -10.09 3.16
CA ASP A 25 -10.56 -9.83 2.07
C ASP A 25 -10.98 -10.57 0.78
N ALA A 26 -10.13 -10.56 -0.24
CA ALA A 26 -10.39 -11.21 -1.52
C ALA A 26 -10.46 -12.75 -1.41
N GLU A 27 -9.74 -13.34 -0.46
CA GLU A 27 -9.75 -14.79 -0.22
C GLU A 27 -10.93 -15.20 0.67
N HIS A 28 -11.38 -14.27 1.53
CA HIS A 28 -12.44 -14.47 2.51
C HIS A 28 -13.55 -13.42 2.36
N PRO A 29 -14.22 -13.32 1.20
CA PRO A 29 -15.25 -12.29 0.94
C PRO A 29 -16.53 -12.51 1.75
N ARG A 30 -16.74 -13.72 2.26
CA ARG A 30 -17.88 -14.13 3.10
C ARG A 30 -17.38 -14.97 4.26
N LEU A 31 -17.74 -14.60 5.48
CA LEU A 31 -17.31 -15.28 6.71
C LEU A 31 -18.51 -15.60 7.61
N THR A 32 -18.40 -16.72 8.33
CA THR A 32 -19.29 -17.02 9.46
C THR A 32 -18.90 -16.22 10.69
N LEU A 33 -19.79 -16.12 11.67
CA LEU A 33 -19.48 -15.54 12.99
C LEU A 33 -18.23 -16.14 13.63
N SER A 34 -18.04 -17.47 13.52
CA SER A 34 -16.89 -18.16 14.14
C SER A 34 -15.57 -17.83 13.46
N GLU A 35 -15.59 -17.67 12.14
CA GLU A 35 -14.41 -17.28 11.37
C GLU A 35 -14.00 -15.83 11.68
N VAL A 36 -14.96 -14.90 11.74
CA VAL A 36 -14.68 -13.52 12.15
C VAL A 36 -14.11 -13.48 13.59
N ALA A 37 -14.72 -14.21 14.53
CA ALA A 37 -14.22 -14.26 15.90
C ALA A 37 -12.77 -14.77 15.97
N ARG A 38 -12.43 -15.80 15.20
CA ARG A 38 -11.07 -16.37 15.12
C ARG A 38 -10.10 -15.39 14.46
N ALA A 39 -10.47 -14.78 13.32
CA ALA A 39 -9.61 -13.85 12.60
C ALA A 39 -9.27 -12.59 13.40
N THR A 40 -10.21 -12.15 14.27
CA THR A 40 -10.05 -10.92 15.07
C THR A 40 -9.56 -11.17 16.49
N GLY A 41 -9.45 -12.43 16.94
CA GLY A 41 -9.15 -12.78 18.34
C GLY A 41 -10.27 -12.42 19.33
N LEU A 42 -11.48 -12.11 18.85
CA LEU A 42 -12.62 -11.75 19.68
C LEU A 42 -13.38 -13.02 20.16
N THR A 43 -14.08 -12.88 21.29
CA THR A 43 -15.09 -13.88 21.65
C THR A 43 -16.23 -13.86 20.64
N ARG A 44 -16.92 -15.00 20.44
CA ARG A 44 -18.10 -15.07 19.54
C ARG A 44 -19.17 -14.05 19.90
N ALA A 45 -19.40 -13.81 21.20
CA ALA A 45 -20.37 -12.83 21.68
C ALA A 45 -19.96 -11.39 21.27
N ALA A 46 -18.69 -11.04 21.43
CA ALA A 46 -18.17 -9.73 21.02
C ALA A 46 -18.22 -9.57 19.49
N ALA A 47 -17.72 -10.53 18.72
CA ALA A 47 -17.77 -10.51 17.27
C ALA A 47 -19.21 -10.37 16.74
N ARG A 48 -20.18 -11.09 17.36
CA ARG A 48 -21.59 -10.97 17.00
C ARG A 48 -22.12 -9.56 17.21
N ARG A 49 -21.80 -8.90 18.32
CA ARG A 49 -22.24 -7.54 18.60
C ARG A 49 -21.70 -6.55 17.56
N PHE A 50 -20.42 -6.63 17.23
CA PHE A 50 -19.82 -5.79 16.18
C PHE A 50 -20.44 -6.04 14.81
N LEU A 51 -20.61 -7.30 14.41
CA LEU A 51 -21.21 -7.65 13.12
C LEU A 51 -22.65 -7.14 13.02
N LEU A 52 -23.49 -7.32 14.05
CA LEU A 52 -24.87 -6.83 14.04
C LEU A 52 -24.93 -5.29 14.02
N THR A 53 -24.04 -4.59 14.73
CA THR A 53 -23.91 -3.14 14.66
C THR A 53 -23.52 -2.72 13.23
N LEU A 54 -22.56 -3.38 12.58
CA LEU A 54 -22.17 -3.09 11.22
C LEU A 54 -23.27 -3.41 10.19
N VAL A 55 -24.12 -4.40 10.45
CA VAL A 55 -25.32 -4.69 9.66
C VAL A 55 -26.33 -3.55 9.79
N GLU A 56 -26.61 -3.09 11.01
CA GLU A 56 -27.52 -1.97 11.28
C GLU A 56 -27.03 -0.67 10.64
N LEU A 57 -25.71 -0.41 10.73
CA LEU A 57 -25.05 0.73 10.08
C LEU A 57 -24.96 0.60 8.55
N GLY A 58 -25.28 -0.56 7.99
CA GLY A 58 -25.28 -0.81 6.55
C GLY A 58 -23.90 -1.10 5.93
N TYR A 59 -22.84 -1.35 6.73
CA TYR A 59 -21.51 -1.71 6.25
C TYR A 59 -21.35 -3.22 5.96
N VAL A 60 -22.16 -4.04 6.61
CA VAL A 60 -22.15 -5.52 6.48
C VAL A 60 -23.54 -6.00 6.05
N HIS A 61 -23.58 -7.02 5.25
CA HIS A 61 -24.78 -7.81 4.92
C HIS A 61 -24.69 -9.18 5.58
N THR A 62 -25.84 -9.76 5.95
CA THR A 62 -25.93 -11.14 6.40
C THR A 62 -27.14 -11.85 5.79
N ASP A 63 -26.97 -13.13 5.49
CA ASP A 63 -28.07 -14.05 5.14
C ASP A 63 -28.56 -14.89 6.34
N GLY A 64 -28.12 -14.51 7.56
CA GLY A 64 -28.38 -15.22 8.82
C GLY A 64 -27.27 -16.19 9.20
N ARG A 65 -26.43 -16.65 8.29
CA ARG A 65 -25.30 -17.57 8.53
C ARG A 65 -23.96 -16.94 8.16
N LEU A 66 -23.88 -16.31 7.02
CA LEU A 66 -22.68 -15.66 6.48
C LEU A 66 -22.81 -14.15 6.55
N PHE A 67 -21.67 -13.48 6.74
CA PHE A 67 -21.52 -12.04 6.69
C PHE A 67 -20.63 -11.67 5.51
N SER A 68 -20.88 -10.53 4.88
CA SER A 68 -20.07 -9.95 3.81
C SER A 68 -20.09 -8.43 3.88
N LEU A 69 -19.02 -7.77 3.42
CA LEU A 69 -19.02 -6.30 3.33
C LEU A 69 -20.02 -5.82 2.28
N ARG A 70 -20.60 -4.64 2.54
CA ARG A 70 -21.40 -3.89 1.57
C ARG A 70 -20.57 -2.78 0.92
N PRO A 71 -20.95 -2.30 -0.28
CA PRO A 71 -20.25 -1.20 -0.94
C PRO A 71 -20.06 0.05 -0.07
N ARG A 72 -20.94 0.28 0.90
CA ARG A 72 -20.86 1.41 1.84
C ARG A 72 -19.52 1.47 2.61
N VAL A 73 -18.81 0.36 2.75
CA VAL A 73 -17.48 0.36 3.39
C VAL A 73 -16.48 1.25 2.64
N LEU A 74 -16.69 1.47 1.34
CA LEU A 74 -15.87 2.36 0.52
C LEU A 74 -15.95 3.81 0.95
N ASP A 75 -17.06 4.23 1.60
CA ASP A 75 -17.23 5.61 2.11
C ASP A 75 -16.14 5.95 3.15
N LEU A 76 -15.66 4.95 3.91
CA LEU A 76 -14.59 5.14 4.90
C LEU A 76 -13.25 5.50 4.24
N GLY A 77 -12.97 4.94 3.06
CA GLY A 77 -11.77 5.26 2.29
C GLY A 77 -11.96 6.47 1.37
N TYR A 78 -13.19 6.73 0.91
CA TYR A 78 -13.51 7.82 0.00
C TYR A 78 -13.22 9.19 0.62
N ALA A 79 -13.46 9.37 1.93
CA ALA A 79 -13.13 10.59 2.64
C ALA A 79 -11.64 10.96 2.53
N TYR A 80 -10.75 9.97 2.57
CA TYR A 80 -9.31 10.16 2.32
C TYR A 80 -9.03 10.43 0.84
N LEU A 81 -9.59 9.60 -0.05
CA LEU A 81 -9.34 9.70 -1.49
C LEU A 81 -9.90 10.99 -2.10
N SER A 82 -11.06 11.48 -1.63
CA SER A 82 -11.67 12.72 -2.13
C SER A 82 -10.97 13.98 -1.63
N GLY A 83 -10.28 13.93 -0.50
CA GLY A 83 -9.41 14.99 -0.02
C GLY A 83 -8.07 15.09 -0.76
N LEU A 84 -7.70 14.04 -1.51
CA LEU A 84 -6.53 13.99 -2.37
C LEU A 84 -6.98 14.15 -3.82
N SER A 85 -6.73 15.30 -4.43
CA SER A 85 -6.83 15.47 -5.90
C SER A 85 -5.83 14.58 -6.65
N LEU A 86 -4.84 14.01 -5.95
CA LEU A 86 -3.76 13.21 -6.52
C LEU A 86 -4.22 12.02 -7.38
N PRO A 87 -5.15 11.12 -6.96
CA PRO A 87 -5.60 10.01 -7.81
C PRO A 87 -6.30 10.48 -9.08
N GLU A 88 -7.08 11.56 -9.00
CA GLU A 88 -7.79 12.13 -10.15
C GLU A 88 -6.84 12.79 -11.13
N VAL A 89 -5.91 13.61 -10.63
CA VAL A 89 -4.85 14.23 -11.44
C VAL A 89 -3.92 13.19 -12.05
N ALA A 90 -3.55 12.15 -11.29
CA ALA A 90 -2.65 11.11 -11.76
C ALA A 90 -3.26 10.17 -12.81
N ARG A 91 -4.58 9.96 -12.81
CA ARG A 91 -5.25 8.99 -13.69
C ARG A 91 -4.93 9.16 -15.17
N PRO A 92 -5.12 10.34 -15.82
CA PRO A 92 -4.83 10.50 -17.25
C PRO A 92 -3.36 10.27 -17.57
N HIS A 93 -2.45 10.66 -16.69
CA HIS A 93 -1.02 10.43 -16.85
C HIS A 93 -0.65 8.95 -16.73
N LEU A 94 -1.29 8.21 -15.78
CA LEU A 94 -1.13 6.77 -15.64
C LEU A 94 -1.64 6.01 -16.88
N GLU A 95 -2.77 6.41 -17.42
CA GLU A 95 -3.36 5.82 -18.64
C GLU A 95 -2.45 6.02 -19.84
N ALA A 96 -1.93 7.25 -20.02
CA ALA A 96 -0.98 7.57 -21.10
C ALA A 96 0.33 6.77 -20.95
N LEU A 97 0.89 6.70 -19.74
CA LEU A 97 2.09 5.93 -19.44
C LEU A 97 1.86 4.43 -19.68
N ALA A 98 0.78 3.86 -19.14
CA ALA A 98 0.47 2.44 -19.30
C ALA A 98 0.27 2.05 -20.78
N ALA A 99 -0.35 2.93 -21.58
CA ALA A 99 -0.49 2.74 -23.03
C ALA A 99 0.87 2.74 -23.74
N GLN A 100 1.77 3.64 -23.34
CA GLN A 100 3.11 3.78 -23.93
C GLN A 100 4.01 2.60 -23.59
N VAL A 101 4.07 2.22 -22.30
CA VAL A 101 4.96 1.15 -21.81
C VAL A 101 4.35 -0.25 -21.93
N ARG A 102 3.03 -0.34 -22.14
CA ARG A 102 2.24 -1.59 -22.20
C ARG A 102 2.35 -2.44 -20.93
N GLU A 103 2.60 -1.79 -19.82
CA GLU A 103 2.73 -2.42 -18.49
C GLU A 103 1.83 -1.71 -17.48
N SER A 104 1.52 -2.39 -16.38
CA SER A 104 0.72 -1.80 -15.31
C SER A 104 1.49 -0.67 -14.63
N CYS A 105 0.81 0.46 -14.43
CA CYS A 105 1.34 1.62 -13.74
C CYS A 105 0.51 1.93 -12.49
N SER A 106 1.14 2.41 -11.45
CA SER A 106 0.45 2.71 -10.19
C SER A 106 1.07 3.94 -9.50
N VAL A 107 0.27 4.56 -8.64
CA VAL A 107 0.73 5.59 -7.70
C VAL A 107 0.52 5.09 -6.28
N SER A 108 1.50 5.34 -5.42
CA SER A 108 1.41 5.04 -3.99
C SER A 108 1.90 6.20 -3.14
N VAL A 109 1.44 6.20 -1.89
CA VAL A 109 1.90 7.08 -0.81
C VAL A 109 2.58 6.23 0.27
N LEU A 110 3.40 6.88 1.10
CA LEU A 110 4.00 6.24 2.28
C LEU A 110 3.05 6.36 3.47
N ASP A 111 2.83 5.26 4.16
CA ASP A 111 2.08 5.22 5.41
C ASP A 111 2.83 4.32 6.42
N GLY A 112 3.50 4.96 7.37
CA GLY A 112 4.44 4.29 8.24
C GLY A 112 5.59 3.64 7.46
N GLY A 113 5.78 2.34 7.61
CA GLY A 113 6.81 1.57 6.90
C GLY A 113 6.33 0.90 5.61
N GLU A 114 5.15 1.22 5.12
CA GLU A 114 4.52 0.59 3.97
C GLU A 114 4.13 1.60 2.89
N VAL A 115 4.03 1.13 1.66
CA VAL A 115 3.38 1.86 0.57
C VAL A 115 1.93 1.45 0.48
N VAL A 116 1.06 2.44 0.27
CA VAL A 116 -0.37 2.25 -0.01
C VAL A 116 -0.66 2.68 -1.43
N TYR A 117 -1.23 1.78 -2.23
CA TYR A 117 -1.60 2.06 -3.61
C TYR A 117 -2.86 2.93 -3.63
N VAL A 118 -2.77 4.14 -4.21
CA VAL A 118 -3.88 5.11 -4.28
C VAL A 118 -4.46 5.26 -5.68
N ALA A 119 -3.69 4.93 -6.73
CA ALA A 119 -4.19 4.85 -8.09
C ALA A 119 -3.48 3.73 -8.85
N ARG A 120 -4.19 3.10 -9.81
CA ARG A 120 -3.63 2.02 -10.64
C ARG A 120 -4.33 1.95 -11.98
N VAL A 121 -3.53 1.77 -13.03
CA VAL A 121 -3.96 1.32 -14.36
C VAL A 121 -3.34 -0.06 -14.60
N ALA A 122 -4.18 -1.07 -14.69
CA ALA A 122 -3.76 -2.45 -14.92
C ALA A 122 -3.75 -2.78 -16.40
N THR A 123 -2.71 -3.48 -16.88
CA THR A 123 -2.72 -4.15 -18.18
C THR A 123 -3.26 -5.57 -18.04
N ARG A 124 -3.80 -6.16 -19.12
CA ARG A 124 -4.47 -7.47 -19.13
C ARG A 124 -3.53 -8.68 -18.93
N ARG A 125 -2.40 -8.55 -18.24
CA ARG A 125 -1.56 -9.69 -17.93
C ARG A 125 -2.00 -10.34 -16.62
N ILE A 126 -2.10 -11.68 -16.64
CA ILE A 126 -2.38 -12.48 -15.45
C ILE A 126 -1.21 -12.31 -14.48
N MET A 127 -1.47 -11.70 -13.33
CA MET A 127 -0.50 -11.57 -12.23
C MET A 127 -0.90 -12.50 -11.10
N THR A 128 0.10 -13.10 -10.46
CA THR A 128 -0.09 -13.97 -9.29
C THR A 128 -0.57 -13.16 -8.08
N VAL A 129 -0.12 -11.91 -7.95
CA VAL A 129 -0.55 -10.99 -6.89
C VAL A 129 -1.59 -10.01 -7.43
N GLY A 130 -2.80 -10.06 -6.86
CA GLY A 130 -3.89 -9.12 -7.16
C GLY A 130 -3.63 -7.77 -6.49
N ILE A 131 -2.93 -6.85 -7.18
CA ILE A 131 -2.71 -5.48 -6.69
C ILE A 131 -3.90 -4.61 -7.06
N SER A 132 -4.47 -3.92 -6.06
CA SER A 132 -5.58 -2.96 -6.21
C SER A 132 -5.30 -1.68 -5.44
N VAL A 133 -6.14 -0.66 -5.64
CA VAL A 133 -6.16 0.51 -4.75
C VAL A 133 -6.44 0.03 -3.33
N GLY A 134 -5.68 0.55 -2.35
CA GLY A 134 -5.68 0.10 -0.96
C GLY A 134 -4.71 -1.04 -0.64
N SER A 135 -4.11 -1.72 -1.64
CA SER A 135 -3.06 -2.71 -1.38
C SER A 135 -1.87 -2.06 -0.68
N ARG A 136 -1.27 -2.81 0.27
CA ARG A 136 -0.14 -2.38 1.09
C ARG A 136 1.03 -3.34 0.91
N PHE A 137 2.23 -2.79 0.80
CA PHE A 137 3.47 -3.57 0.71
C PHE A 137 4.59 -2.88 1.51
N PRO A 138 5.56 -3.66 2.03
CA PRO A 138 6.72 -3.11 2.72
C PRO A 138 7.48 -2.11 1.84
N ALA A 139 7.73 -0.90 2.34
CA ALA A 139 8.38 0.16 1.57
C ALA A 139 9.81 -0.23 1.15
N TYR A 140 10.55 -0.92 2.02
CA TYR A 140 11.93 -1.32 1.73
C TYR A 140 12.10 -2.27 0.53
N ALA A 141 11.06 -3.06 0.21
CA ALA A 141 11.12 -4.09 -0.82
C ALA A 141 10.46 -3.66 -2.15
N THR A 142 9.95 -2.42 -2.25
CA THR A 142 9.28 -1.91 -3.44
C THR A 142 10.00 -0.69 -4.02
N SER A 143 9.94 -0.51 -5.36
CA SER A 143 10.55 0.66 -6.01
C SER A 143 9.91 1.96 -5.55
N MET A 144 8.57 2.03 -5.47
CA MET A 144 7.86 3.21 -4.95
C MET A 144 8.22 3.49 -3.49
N GLY A 145 8.28 2.45 -2.66
CA GLY A 145 8.65 2.59 -1.26
C GLY A 145 10.06 3.14 -1.08
N ARG A 146 11.02 2.66 -1.86
CA ARG A 146 12.39 3.18 -1.80
C ARG A 146 12.50 4.64 -2.25
N VAL A 147 11.74 5.05 -3.26
CA VAL A 147 11.65 6.47 -3.65
C VAL A 147 11.08 7.32 -2.52
N LEU A 148 10.03 6.85 -1.87
CA LEU A 148 9.38 7.55 -0.77
C LEU A 148 10.23 7.57 0.50
N LEU A 149 10.91 6.47 0.83
CA LEU A 149 11.87 6.41 1.94
C LEU A 149 13.06 7.33 1.71
N ALA A 150 13.59 7.37 0.48
CA ALA A 150 14.73 8.22 0.13
C ALA A 150 14.42 9.73 0.20
N ALA A 151 13.14 10.10 0.25
CA ALA A 151 12.68 11.47 0.36
C ALA A 151 12.33 11.89 1.81
N GLN A 152 12.44 10.96 2.79
CA GLN A 152 12.15 11.28 4.19
C GLN A 152 13.29 12.08 4.84
N PRO A 153 12.98 12.89 5.88
CA PRO A 153 13.99 13.51 6.72
C PRO A 153 14.96 12.47 7.31
N ALA A 154 16.20 12.90 7.57
CA ALA A 154 17.26 11.98 8.00
C ALA A 154 16.95 11.31 9.35
N ASP A 155 16.43 12.06 10.31
CA ASP A 155 15.99 11.57 11.62
C ASP A 155 14.88 10.53 11.51
N TRP A 156 13.86 10.79 10.69
CA TRP A 156 12.79 9.82 10.43
C TRP A 156 13.34 8.54 9.80
N LEU A 157 14.25 8.67 8.83
CA LEU A 157 14.86 7.51 8.17
C LEU A 157 15.74 6.70 9.14
N ASP A 158 16.44 7.36 10.05
CA ASP A 158 17.23 6.71 11.09
C ASP A 158 16.35 5.87 12.00
N ASP A 159 15.26 6.43 12.50
CA ASP A 159 14.27 5.72 13.32
C ASP A 159 13.63 4.55 12.57
N TYR A 160 13.28 4.76 11.31
CA TYR A 160 12.74 3.69 10.47
C TYR A 160 13.74 2.54 10.35
N LEU A 161 14.98 2.81 9.98
CA LEU A 161 16.00 1.77 9.78
C LEU A 161 16.38 1.05 11.09
N ALA A 162 16.27 1.73 12.24
CA ALA A 162 16.51 1.13 13.55
C ALA A 162 15.37 0.19 13.99
N THR A 163 14.14 0.45 13.57
CA THR A 163 12.95 -0.26 14.08
C THR A 163 12.30 -1.18 13.06
N ALA A 164 12.55 -0.97 11.76
CA ALA A 164 11.92 -1.75 10.68
C ALA A 164 12.35 -3.22 10.71
N ARG A 165 11.36 -4.10 10.61
CA ARG A 165 11.61 -5.54 10.46
C ARG A 165 11.82 -5.87 8.99
N LEU A 166 13.07 -5.79 8.52
CA LEU A 166 13.45 -6.13 7.16
C LEU A 166 13.44 -7.66 6.96
N ARG A 167 12.30 -8.23 6.57
CA ARG A 167 12.16 -9.69 6.34
C ARG A 167 12.62 -10.05 4.93
N PRO A 168 13.27 -11.19 4.73
CA PRO A 168 13.57 -11.73 3.39
C PRO A 168 12.25 -12.22 2.77
N LEU A 169 11.73 -11.50 1.77
CA LEU A 169 10.55 -11.89 1.00
C LEU A 169 10.94 -12.81 -0.15
N THR A 170 12.13 -12.58 -0.71
CA THR A 170 12.80 -13.41 -1.69
C THR A 170 14.28 -13.52 -1.34
N ARG A 171 15.04 -14.33 -2.06
CA ARG A 171 16.50 -14.39 -1.94
C ARG A 171 17.21 -13.09 -2.35
N HIS A 172 16.51 -12.18 -3.05
CA HIS A 172 17.05 -10.92 -3.55
C HIS A 172 16.75 -9.74 -2.60
N THR A 173 15.86 -9.90 -1.65
CA THR A 173 15.43 -8.83 -0.73
C THR A 173 16.63 -8.29 0.06
N VAL A 174 16.83 -6.98 0.03
CA VAL A 174 17.81 -6.30 0.89
C VAL A 174 17.26 -6.23 2.30
N THR A 175 17.90 -6.95 3.23
CA THR A 175 17.51 -7.03 4.65
C THR A 175 18.52 -6.37 5.60
N ASP A 176 19.66 -5.91 5.07
CA ASP A 176 20.67 -5.18 5.83
C ASP A 176 20.34 -3.68 5.83
N PRO A 177 20.14 -3.04 7.01
CA PRO A 177 19.82 -1.62 7.11
C PRO A 177 20.88 -0.71 6.49
N ALA A 178 22.19 -1.05 6.62
CA ALA A 178 23.28 -0.24 6.06
C ALA A 178 23.27 -0.28 4.52
N ARG A 179 23.02 -1.47 3.93
CA ARG A 179 22.86 -1.61 2.48
C ARG A 179 21.61 -0.90 1.98
N LEU A 180 20.51 -0.97 2.72
CA LEU A 180 19.28 -0.25 2.38
C LEU A 180 19.55 1.25 2.40
N ARG A 181 20.22 1.79 3.43
CA ARG A 181 20.59 3.21 3.52
C ARG A 181 21.41 3.66 2.32
N ALA A 182 22.45 2.91 1.96
CA ALA A 182 23.29 3.22 0.80
C ALA A 182 22.47 3.25 -0.51
N ALA A 183 21.55 2.30 -0.68
CA ALA A 183 20.65 2.28 -1.83
C ALA A 183 19.73 3.53 -1.85
N LEU A 184 19.16 3.92 -0.70
CA LEU A 184 18.30 5.11 -0.59
C LEU A 184 19.06 6.40 -0.88
N THR A 185 20.31 6.52 -0.44
CA THR A 185 21.19 7.66 -0.78
C THR A 185 21.40 7.77 -2.29
N THR A 186 21.66 6.63 -2.94
CA THR A 186 21.79 6.59 -4.41
C THR A 186 20.49 7.00 -5.11
N ILE A 187 19.34 6.50 -4.62
CA ILE A 187 18.02 6.83 -5.16
C ILE A 187 17.72 8.32 -5.01
N ALA A 188 18.03 8.92 -3.85
CA ALA A 188 17.86 10.36 -3.64
C ALA A 188 18.65 11.20 -4.66
N ALA A 189 19.89 10.78 -4.95
CA ALA A 189 20.78 11.49 -5.89
C ALA A 189 20.35 11.33 -7.36
N GLN A 190 19.93 10.11 -7.77
CA GLN A 190 19.57 9.83 -9.17
C GLN A 190 18.11 10.16 -9.50
N GLY A 191 17.21 10.25 -8.51
CA GLY A 191 15.80 10.62 -8.68
C GLY A 191 14.87 9.48 -9.11
N TYR A 192 15.32 8.22 -9.07
CA TYR A 192 14.47 7.04 -9.36
C TYR A 192 14.99 5.80 -8.64
N ALA A 193 14.14 4.79 -8.52
CA ALA A 193 14.52 3.48 -7.98
C ALA A 193 14.17 2.36 -8.95
N ILE A 194 15.07 1.38 -9.07
CA ILE A 194 14.78 0.09 -9.69
C ILE A 194 14.89 -0.96 -8.60
N VAL A 195 13.84 -1.78 -8.47
CA VAL A 195 13.82 -2.95 -7.57
C VAL A 195 13.60 -4.19 -8.41
N ASP A 196 14.52 -5.14 -8.26
CA ASP A 196 14.57 -6.36 -9.06
C ASP A 196 14.33 -7.58 -8.19
N GLN A 197 13.14 -8.16 -8.26
CA GLN A 197 12.76 -9.41 -7.59
C GLN A 197 12.86 -9.39 -6.06
N GLU A 198 12.81 -8.22 -5.41
CA GLU A 198 12.94 -8.15 -3.96
C GLU A 198 11.60 -8.35 -3.24
N LEU A 199 10.47 -7.96 -3.84
CA LEU A 199 9.13 -8.20 -3.30
C LEU A 199 8.63 -9.59 -3.69
N GLU A 200 8.84 -9.99 -4.95
CA GLU A 200 8.38 -11.23 -5.55
C GLU A 200 9.36 -11.66 -6.66
N GLU A 201 9.69 -12.95 -6.74
CA GLU A 201 10.56 -13.45 -7.81
C GLU A 201 9.93 -13.21 -9.19
N GLY A 202 10.72 -12.75 -10.14
CA GLY A 202 10.25 -12.37 -11.48
C GLY A 202 9.62 -10.98 -11.58
N LEU A 203 9.40 -10.27 -10.47
CA LEU A 203 8.89 -8.91 -10.48
C LEU A 203 10.06 -7.90 -10.49
N ARG A 204 10.11 -7.08 -11.52
CA ARG A 204 10.99 -5.92 -11.61
C ARG A 204 10.16 -4.65 -11.81
N SER A 205 10.50 -3.59 -11.10
CA SER A 205 9.79 -2.32 -11.18
C SER A 205 10.73 -1.12 -11.12
N LEU A 206 10.37 -0.08 -11.86
CA LEU A 206 10.96 1.24 -11.82
C LEU A 206 9.97 2.18 -11.12
N ALA A 207 10.46 3.10 -10.30
CA ALA A 207 9.64 4.17 -9.73
C ALA A 207 10.36 5.51 -9.75
N ALA A 208 9.55 6.57 -9.81
CA ALA A 208 9.99 7.96 -9.70
C ALA A 208 9.11 8.73 -8.70
N PRO A 209 9.62 9.80 -8.07
CA PRO A 209 8.85 10.62 -7.16
C PRO A 209 7.85 11.52 -7.88
N ILE A 210 6.66 11.69 -7.28
CA ILE A 210 5.72 12.76 -7.61
C ILE A 210 5.94 13.86 -6.57
N ARG A 211 6.17 15.08 -7.06
CA ARG A 211 6.48 16.24 -6.22
C ARG A 211 5.34 17.24 -6.23
N ALA A 212 5.09 17.84 -5.08
CA ALA A 212 4.24 19.02 -4.98
C ALA A 212 5.00 20.27 -5.47
N ASP A 213 4.29 21.38 -5.63
CA ASP A 213 4.85 22.64 -6.13
C ASP A 213 5.99 23.19 -5.27
N ASN A 214 5.99 22.87 -3.97
CA ASN A 214 7.06 23.23 -3.04
C ASN A 214 8.29 22.31 -3.14
N GLY A 215 8.30 21.35 -4.07
CA GLY A 215 9.38 20.39 -4.30
C GLY A 215 9.36 19.16 -3.37
N SER A 216 8.48 19.11 -2.37
CA SER A 216 8.35 17.93 -1.49
C SER A 216 7.83 16.72 -2.27
N VAL A 217 8.31 15.52 -1.94
CA VAL A 217 7.81 14.27 -2.50
C VAL A 217 6.55 13.87 -1.75
N VAL A 218 5.42 13.83 -2.47
CA VAL A 218 4.09 13.52 -1.90
C VAL A 218 3.62 12.11 -2.25
N ALA A 219 4.14 11.55 -3.32
CA ALA A 219 3.81 10.20 -3.77
C ALA A 219 4.92 9.63 -4.65
N ALA A 220 4.80 8.40 -5.07
CA ALA A 220 5.63 7.79 -6.09
C ALA A 220 4.78 7.12 -7.16
N ILE A 221 5.23 7.20 -8.41
CA ILE A 221 4.69 6.49 -9.55
C ILE A 221 5.60 5.32 -9.92
N ASN A 222 5.03 4.19 -10.32
CA ASN A 222 5.82 3.08 -10.84
C ASN A 222 5.28 2.53 -12.14
N GLU A 223 6.18 1.83 -12.83
CA GLU A 223 5.86 0.88 -13.89
C GLU A 223 6.52 -0.47 -13.60
N ARG A 224 5.91 -1.54 -14.08
CA ARG A 224 6.55 -2.85 -14.14
C ARG A 224 7.51 -2.86 -15.34
N ILE A 225 8.71 -3.43 -15.15
CA ILE A 225 9.67 -3.60 -16.23
C ILE A 225 9.66 -5.08 -16.64
N SER A 226 9.27 -5.41 -17.87
CA SER A 226 9.51 -6.72 -18.43
C SER A 226 10.97 -6.82 -18.88
N ARG A 227 11.52 -8.04 -19.02
CA ARG A 227 12.94 -8.35 -19.26
C ARG A 227 13.61 -7.74 -20.51
N ALA A 228 12.99 -6.78 -21.22
CA ALA A 228 13.60 -6.09 -22.33
C ALA A 228 14.62 -5.03 -21.84
N PRO A 229 15.75 -4.81 -22.52
CA PRO A 229 16.74 -3.82 -22.12
C PRO A 229 16.13 -2.40 -22.13
N LEU A 230 16.35 -1.68 -21.03
CA LEU A 230 15.91 -0.29 -20.87
C LEU A 230 16.65 0.62 -21.86
N VAL A 231 15.93 1.17 -22.81
CA VAL A 231 16.38 2.35 -23.55
C VAL A 231 15.81 3.57 -22.84
N PHE A 232 16.57 4.16 -21.93
CA PHE A 232 16.21 5.41 -21.27
C PHE A 232 16.38 6.57 -22.25
N GLN A 233 15.26 7.11 -22.76
CA GLN A 233 15.24 8.49 -23.24
C GLN A 233 14.88 9.41 -22.06
N ARG A 234 15.83 10.26 -21.67
CA ARG A 234 15.60 11.34 -20.71
C ARG A 234 14.49 12.26 -21.26
N ALA A 235 13.29 12.13 -20.75
CA ALA A 235 12.27 13.15 -20.94
C ALA A 235 12.65 14.39 -20.10
N ARG A 236 13.45 15.27 -20.68
CA ARG A 236 13.55 16.67 -20.26
C ARG A 236 12.47 17.44 -21.01
N SER A 237 11.37 17.73 -20.38
CA SER A 237 10.49 18.82 -20.79
C SER A 237 9.89 19.44 -19.54
N PRO A 238 10.11 20.72 -19.30
CA PRO A 238 9.37 21.45 -18.27
C PRO A 238 7.93 21.62 -18.81
N VAL A 239 6.98 21.15 -18.05
CA VAL A 239 5.58 21.54 -18.24
C VAL A 239 5.49 22.99 -17.77
N ARG A 240 5.13 23.89 -18.70
CA ARG A 240 4.72 25.27 -18.40
C ARG A 240 3.29 25.27 -17.88
#